data_5bf38060f87bb839f45f97e898408678
#
_entry.id   5bf38060f87bb839f45f97e898408678
#
_cell.length_a   1.000
_cell.length_b   1.000
_cell.length_c   1.000
_cell.angle_alpha   90.00
_cell.angle_beta   90.00
_cell.angle_gamma   90.00
#
_symmetry.space_group_name_H-M   'P 1'
#
loop_
_entity.id
_entity.type
_entity.pdbx_description
1 polymer ?
#
loop_
_entity_poly.entity_id
_entity_poly.type
_entity_poly.pdbx_seq_one_letter_code
_entity_poly.pdbx_strand_id
1 'polypeptide(L)'
;MIVLVGFFTKTPEEIAFKKNIEQFKKFKKLVKGKKYPEALKLGLDYLEKVPYNHDALFTIGGIYYLKNKYRTAISFFDRALETGDSDVEVLLMKAYSHQKLQENKIALNCCKKIQDLDPKNKPLSNLLTELNS
;
A
#
# COMPACT_ATOMS: atom_id res chain seq x y z
N MET A 1 9.85 2.85 46.39
CA MET A 1 9.22 4.09 45.85
C MET A 1 9.59 4.34 44.39
N ILE A 2 10.88 4.37 44.05
CA ILE A 2 11.38 4.59 42.69
C ILE A 2 10.87 3.47 41.72
N VAL A 3 10.83 2.23 42.17
CA VAL A 3 10.33 1.07 41.40
C VAL A 3 8.84 1.22 41.06
N LEU A 4 8.03 1.77 41.95
CA LEU A 4 6.61 2.00 41.74
C LEU A 4 6.34 3.11 40.71
N VAL A 5 7.15 4.16 40.69
CA VAL A 5 7.07 5.25 39.71
C VAL A 5 7.36 4.73 38.29
N GLY A 6 8.42 3.92 38.13
CA GLY A 6 8.76 3.29 36.85
C GLY A 6 7.74 2.28 36.38
N PHE A 7 6.95 1.69 37.28
CA PHE A 7 5.91 0.71 36.97
C PHE A 7 4.68 1.33 36.28
N PHE A 8 4.37 2.60 36.56
CA PHE A 8 3.19 3.30 36.06
C PHE A 8 3.51 4.29 34.93
N THR A 9 4.77 4.54 34.63
CA THR A 9 5.16 5.43 33.53
C THR A 9 5.41 4.64 32.24
N LYS A 10 4.82 5.11 31.14
CA LYS A 10 5.06 4.53 29.81
C LYS A 10 6.47 4.84 29.35
N THR A 11 7.10 3.88 28.69
CA THR A 11 8.41 4.10 28.06
C THR A 11 8.27 5.01 26.84
N PRO A 12 9.36 5.66 26.39
CA PRO A 12 9.35 6.42 25.15
C PRO A 12 8.91 5.58 23.95
N GLU A 13 9.27 4.30 23.90
CA GLU A 13 8.89 3.36 22.85
C GLU A 13 7.38 3.10 22.84
N GLU A 14 6.78 2.90 24.02
CA GLU A 14 5.33 2.72 24.17
C GLU A 14 4.56 3.96 23.73
N ILE A 15 5.06 5.14 24.06
CA ILE A 15 4.47 6.42 23.66
C ILE A 15 4.55 6.58 22.13
N ALA A 16 5.71 6.30 21.54
CA ALA A 16 5.92 6.36 20.09
C ALA A 16 5.02 5.35 19.35
N PHE A 17 4.93 4.14 19.85
CA PHE A 17 4.06 3.09 19.30
C PHE A 17 2.59 3.54 19.28
N LYS A 18 2.11 4.06 20.39
CA LYS A 18 0.74 4.58 20.48
C LYS A 18 0.49 5.73 19.51
N LYS A 19 1.44 6.68 19.42
CA LYS A 19 1.38 7.77 18.44
C LYS A 19 1.28 7.28 17.01
N ASN A 20 2.08 6.28 16.65
CA ASN A 20 2.07 5.70 15.31
C ASN A 20 0.72 5.05 14.98
N ILE A 21 0.13 4.34 15.94
CA ILE A 21 -1.21 3.76 15.77
C ILE A 21 -2.25 4.85 15.51
N GLU A 22 -2.24 5.92 16.30
CA GLU A 22 -3.18 7.03 16.13
C GLU A 22 -2.99 7.75 14.80
N GLN A 23 -1.75 7.96 14.38
CA GLN A 23 -1.43 8.54 13.08
C GLN A 23 -1.96 7.69 11.93
N PHE A 24 -1.78 6.37 12.00
CA PHE A 24 -2.28 5.45 11.00
C PHE A 24 -3.82 5.45 10.93
N LYS A 25 -4.49 5.46 12.07
CA LYS A 25 -5.96 5.59 12.13
C LYS A 25 -6.46 6.88 11.47
N LYS A 26 -5.79 8.00 11.74
CA LYS A 26 -6.10 9.28 11.13
C LYS A 26 -5.87 9.25 9.62
N PHE A 27 -4.76 8.66 9.18
CA PHE A 27 -4.47 8.45 7.77
C PHE A 27 -5.61 7.69 7.08
N LYS A 28 -6.01 6.54 7.62
CA LYS A 28 -7.10 5.72 7.06
C LYS A 28 -8.43 6.49 7.01
N LYS A 29 -8.71 7.30 8.00
CA LYS A 29 -9.91 8.15 8.03
C LYS A 29 -9.88 9.20 6.92
N LEU A 30 -8.72 9.84 6.68
CA LEU A 30 -8.54 10.80 5.59
C LEU A 30 -8.73 10.14 4.22
N VAL A 31 -8.18 8.93 4.03
CA VAL A 31 -8.38 8.15 2.81
C VAL A 31 -9.85 7.82 2.57
N LYS A 32 -10.54 7.35 3.59
CA LYS A 32 -11.97 7.04 3.53
C LYS A 32 -12.79 8.28 3.17
N GLY A 33 -12.41 9.45 3.68
CA GLY A 33 -13.01 10.74 3.35
C GLY A 33 -12.55 11.35 2.02
N LYS A 34 -11.73 10.62 1.24
CA LYS A 34 -11.15 11.06 -0.04
C LYS A 34 -10.35 12.36 0.05
N LYS A 35 -9.81 12.65 1.23
CA LYS A 35 -8.94 13.81 1.47
C LYS A 35 -7.49 13.43 1.13
N TYR A 36 -7.24 13.17 -0.15
CA TYR A 36 -5.98 12.59 -0.60
C TYR A 36 -4.74 13.45 -0.37
N PRO A 37 -4.75 14.78 -0.57
CA PRO A 37 -3.57 15.60 -0.27
C PRO A 37 -3.13 15.50 1.19
N GLU A 38 -4.07 15.61 2.13
CA GLU A 38 -3.79 15.49 3.57
C GLU A 38 -3.41 14.05 3.94
N ALA A 39 -4.08 13.07 3.33
CA ALA A 39 -3.77 11.67 3.54
C ALA A 39 -2.35 11.33 3.09
N LEU A 40 -1.91 11.80 1.93
CA LEU A 40 -0.55 11.59 1.44
C LEU A 40 0.49 12.19 2.38
N LYS A 41 0.29 13.42 2.81
CA LYS A 41 1.22 14.08 3.74
C LYS A 41 1.38 13.27 5.02
N LEU A 42 0.27 12.87 5.62
CA LEU A 42 0.27 12.12 6.88
C LEU A 42 0.81 10.69 6.68
N GLY A 43 0.43 10.04 5.59
CA GLY A 43 0.85 8.68 5.28
C GLY A 43 2.34 8.56 4.96
N LEU A 44 2.88 9.51 4.22
CA LEU A 44 4.32 9.55 3.91
C LEU A 44 5.15 9.80 5.18
N ASP A 45 4.70 10.72 6.05
CA ASP A 45 5.32 10.94 7.35
C ASP A 45 5.26 9.68 8.23
N TYR A 46 4.13 8.99 8.23
CA TYR A 46 3.97 7.73 8.93
C TYR A 46 4.96 6.67 8.43
N LEU A 47 5.15 6.54 7.11
CA LEU A 47 6.08 5.57 6.54
C LEU A 47 7.55 5.85 6.88
N GLU A 48 7.93 7.07 7.21
CA GLU A 48 9.28 7.37 7.72
C GLU A 48 9.54 6.65 9.04
N LYS A 49 8.50 6.47 9.87
CA LYS A 49 8.57 5.83 11.19
C LYS A 49 8.28 4.33 11.11
N VAL A 50 7.40 3.92 10.20
CA VAL A 50 6.95 2.53 10.03
C VAL A 50 7.04 2.15 8.56
N PRO A 51 8.27 1.96 8.01
CA PRO A 51 8.51 1.87 6.56
C PRO A 51 7.95 0.62 5.89
N TYR A 52 7.63 -0.41 6.65
CA TYR A 52 7.16 -1.70 6.13
C TYR A 52 5.70 -2.00 6.44
N ASN A 53 4.90 -0.98 6.73
CA ASN A 53 3.47 -1.17 6.92
C ASN A 53 2.82 -1.44 5.54
N HIS A 54 2.42 -2.68 5.31
CA HIS A 54 1.86 -3.16 4.05
C HIS A 54 0.63 -2.34 3.60
N ASP A 55 -0.32 -2.15 4.52
CA ASP A 55 -1.57 -1.43 4.25
C ASP A 55 -1.31 0.05 3.87
N ALA A 56 -0.39 0.72 4.57
CA ALA A 56 -0.01 2.08 4.25
C ALA A 56 0.65 2.18 2.87
N LEU A 57 1.58 1.27 2.56
CA LEU A 57 2.26 1.23 1.27
C LEU A 57 1.27 1.01 0.11
N PHE A 58 0.38 0.04 0.26
CA PHE A 58 -0.64 -0.25 -0.74
C PHE A 58 -1.59 0.94 -0.94
N THR A 59 -2.07 1.52 0.16
CA THR A 59 -3.01 2.65 0.12
C THR A 59 -2.39 3.88 -0.53
N ILE A 60 -1.14 4.22 -0.18
CA ILE A 60 -0.42 5.35 -0.77
C ILE A 60 -0.19 5.11 -2.27
N GLY A 61 0.21 3.89 -2.65
CA GLY A 61 0.31 3.50 -4.06
C GLY A 61 -1.00 3.71 -4.81
N GLY A 62 -2.11 3.31 -4.21
CA GLY A 62 -3.45 3.51 -4.76
C GLY A 62 -3.80 4.99 -4.97
N ILE A 63 -3.44 5.85 -4.02
CA ILE A 63 -3.66 7.30 -4.16
C ILE A 63 -2.84 7.86 -5.33
N TYR A 64 -1.57 7.48 -5.47
CA TYR A 64 -0.76 7.90 -6.61
C TYR A 64 -1.32 7.40 -7.93
N TYR A 65 -1.85 6.16 -7.96
CA TYR A 65 -2.55 5.63 -9.14
C TYR A 65 -3.74 6.52 -9.54
N LEU A 66 -4.58 6.91 -8.57
CA LEU A 66 -5.72 7.80 -8.81
C LEU A 66 -5.29 9.18 -9.33
N LYS A 67 -4.10 9.62 -8.98
CA LYS A 67 -3.50 10.88 -9.47
C LYS A 67 -2.80 10.71 -10.83
N ASN A 68 -2.93 9.57 -11.47
CA ASN A 68 -2.26 9.22 -12.73
C ASN A 68 -0.73 9.23 -12.64
N LYS A 69 -0.19 9.09 -11.44
CA LYS A 69 1.27 8.98 -11.19
C LYS A 69 1.64 7.49 -11.10
N TYR A 70 1.54 6.81 -12.23
CA TYR A 70 1.67 5.35 -12.29
C TYR A 70 3.06 4.85 -11.92
N ARG A 71 4.10 5.54 -12.31
CA ARG A 71 5.48 5.16 -11.99
C ARG A 71 5.72 5.21 -10.47
N THR A 72 5.25 6.26 -9.83
CA THR A 72 5.32 6.40 -8.36
C THR A 72 4.46 5.34 -7.68
N ALA A 73 3.25 5.11 -8.17
CA ALA A 73 2.36 4.05 -7.65
C ALA A 73 3.05 2.69 -7.67
N ILE A 74 3.70 2.32 -8.78
CA ILE A 74 4.44 1.05 -8.92
C ILE A 74 5.52 0.93 -7.85
N SER A 75 6.25 2.00 -7.58
CA SER A 75 7.29 2.01 -6.54
C SER A 75 6.71 1.62 -5.17
N PHE A 76 5.54 2.14 -4.81
CA PHE A 76 4.88 1.79 -3.54
C PHE A 76 4.32 0.36 -3.56
N PHE A 77 3.78 -0.09 -4.69
CA PHE A 77 3.31 -1.47 -4.84
C PHE A 77 4.46 -2.46 -4.74
N ASP A 78 5.61 -2.16 -5.31
CA ASP A 78 6.81 -3.00 -5.18
C ASP A 78 7.26 -3.10 -3.72
N ARG A 79 7.27 -2.00 -2.99
CA ARG A 79 7.57 -2.00 -1.55
C ARG A 79 6.54 -2.81 -0.76
N ALA A 80 5.26 -2.71 -1.10
CA ALA A 80 4.22 -3.51 -0.47
C ALA A 80 4.43 -5.00 -0.72
N LEU A 81 4.84 -5.40 -1.93
CA LEU A 81 5.15 -6.79 -2.28
C LEU A 81 6.38 -7.33 -1.53
N GLU A 82 7.31 -6.49 -1.11
CA GLU A 82 8.42 -6.90 -0.25
C GLU A 82 7.94 -7.37 1.14
N THR A 83 6.79 -6.88 1.59
CA THR A 83 6.18 -7.27 2.87
C THR A 83 5.18 -8.42 2.74
N GLY A 84 4.71 -8.70 1.53
CA GLY A 84 3.75 -9.76 1.23
C GLY A 84 3.69 -9.99 -0.28
N ASP A 85 4.56 -10.84 -0.79
CA ASP A 85 4.78 -11.08 -2.21
C ASP A 85 3.60 -11.78 -2.93
N SER A 86 2.72 -12.39 -2.17
CA SER A 86 1.56 -13.12 -2.70
C SER A 86 0.25 -12.32 -2.64
N ASP A 87 0.31 -11.02 -2.43
CA ASP A 87 -0.88 -10.16 -2.37
C ASP A 87 -1.42 -9.91 -3.78
N VAL A 88 -2.52 -10.58 -4.10
CA VAL A 88 -3.18 -10.50 -5.41
C VAL A 88 -3.69 -9.10 -5.72
N GLU A 89 -4.17 -8.36 -4.71
CA GLU A 89 -4.64 -6.99 -4.92
C GLU A 89 -3.51 -6.05 -5.30
N VAL A 90 -2.36 -6.18 -4.64
CA VAL A 90 -1.17 -5.38 -4.96
C VAL A 90 -0.64 -5.71 -6.35
N LEU A 91 -0.56 -7.00 -6.69
CA LEU A 91 -0.14 -7.46 -8.01
C LEU A 91 -1.07 -6.93 -9.11
N LEU A 92 -2.37 -6.93 -8.86
CA LEU A 92 -3.37 -6.43 -9.79
C LEU A 92 -3.21 -4.92 -10.03
N MET A 93 -3.05 -4.16 -8.97
CA MET A 93 -2.83 -2.71 -9.06
C MET A 93 -1.52 -2.38 -9.77
N LYS A 94 -0.47 -3.18 -9.54
CA LYS A 94 0.79 -3.06 -10.26
C LYS A 94 0.58 -3.35 -11.75
N ALA A 95 -0.16 -4.39 -12.10
CA ALA A 95 -0.48 -4.72 -13.49
C ALA A 95 -1.25 -3.59 -14.20
N TYR A 96 -2.27 -3.03 -13.55
CA TYR A 96 -3.00 -1.88 -14.08
C TYR A 96 -2.09 -0.67 -14.29
N SER A 97 -1.18 -0.42 -13.36
CA SER A 97 -0.24 0.70 -13.47
C SER A 97 0.68 0.54 -14.69
N HIS A 98 1.21 -0.65 -14.91
CA HIS A 98 2.02 -0.94 -16.11
C HIS A 98 1.20 -0.87 -17.40
N GLN A 99 -0.06 -1.33 -17.37
CA GLN A 99 -0.97 -1.19 -18.51
C GLN A 99 -1.16 0.29 -18.88
N LYS A 100 -1.37 1.16 -17.90
CA LYS A 100 -1.50 2.61 -18.12
C LYS A 100 -0.26 3.24 -18.74
N LEU A 101 0.91 2.67 -18.46
CA LEU A 101 2.18 3.08 -19.04
C LEU A 101 2.47 2.37 -20.39
N GLN A 102 1.54 1.58 -20.89
CA GLN A 102 1.69 0.77 -22.12
C GLN A 102 2.83 -0.27 -22.05
N GLU A 103 3.21 -0.65 -20.83
CA GLU A 103 4.21 -1.68 -20.56
C GLU A 103 3.54 -3.05 -20.47
N ASN A 104 2.92 -3.49 -21.56
CA ASN A 104 2.03 -4.65 -21.59
C ASN A 104 2.73 -5.96 -21.23
N LYS A 105 4.01 -6.13 -21.59
CA LYS A 105 4.78 -7.34 -21.21
C LYS A 105 4.91 -7.48 -19.70
N ILE A 106 5.21 -6.37 -19.02
CA ILE A 106 5.35 -6.37 -17.56
C ILE A 106 3.99 -6.59 -16.90
N ALA A 107 2.95 -5.95 -17.43
CA ALA A 107 1.57 -6.17 -16.97
C ALA A 107 1.18 -7.65 -17.09
N LEU A 108 1.47 -8.30 -18.22
CA LEU A 108 1.20 -9.73 -18.43
C LEU A 108 1.98 -10.62 -17.46
N ASN A 109 3.23 -10.27 -17.12
CA ASN A 109 4.00 -11.00 -16.11
C ASN A 109 3.32 -10.94 -14.73
N CYS A 110 2.79 -9.79 -14.35
CA CYS A 110 2.00 -9.67 -13.12
C CYS A 110 0.74 -10.52 -13.19
N CYS A 111 0.04 -10.50 -14.32
CA CYS A 111 -1.16 -11.32 -14.55
C CYS A 111 -0.87 -12.81 -14.40
N LYS A 112 0.26 -13.27 -14.90
CA LYS A 112 0.67 -14.68 -14.78
C LYS A 112 0.85 -15.08 -13.31
N LYS A 113 1.48 -14.24 -12.51
CA LYS A 113 1.59 -14.47 -11.05
C LYS A 113 0.23 -14.53 -10.36
N ILE A 114 -0.68 -13.62 -10.72
CA ILE A 114 -2.03 -13.61 -10.18
C ILE A 114 -2.76 -14.90 -10.57
N GLN A 115 -2.63 -15.34 -11.82
CA GLN A 115 -3.27 -16.56 -12.29
C GLN A 115 -2.80 -17.81 -11.53
N ASP A 116 -1.52 -17.87 -11.15
CA ASP A 116 -1.00 -18.95 -10.35
C ASP A 116 -1.55 -18.93 -8.91
N LEU A 117 -1.80 -17.74 -8.36
CA LEU A 117 -2.28 -17.55 -6.98
C LEU A 117 -3.81 -17.62 -6.88
N ASP A 118 -4.52 -17.05 -7.85
CA ASP A 118 -5.98 -16.94 -7.86
C ASP A 118 -6.51 -17.07 -9.31
N PRO A 119 -6.59 -18.32 -9.85
CA PRO A 119 -6.97 -18.55 -11.24
C PRO A 119 -8.36 -18.05 -11.61
N LYS A 120 -9.26 -17.89 -10.64
CA LYS A 120 -10.65 -17.44 -10.86
C LYS A 120 -10.87 -15.96 -10.60
N ASN A 121 -9.79 -15.18 -10.49
CA ASN A 121 -9.88 -13.74 -10.24
C ASN A 121 -10.60 -13.03 -11.39
N LYS A 122 -11.75 -12.42 -11.14
CA LYS A 122 -12.55 -11.72 -12.16
C LYS A 122 -11.83 -10.50 -12.74
N PRO A 123 -11.28 -9.59 -11.92
CA PRO A 123 -10.51 -8.46 -12.45
C PRO A 123 -9.36 -8.89 -13.35
N LEU A 124 -8.67 -9.98 -13.02
CA LEU A 124 -7.62 -10.55 -13.87
C LEU A 124 -8.14 -10.92 -15.26
N SER A 125 -9.28 -11.58 -15.32
CA SER A 125 -9.89 -12.00 -16.59
C SER A 125 -10.17 -10.79 -17.49
N ASN A 126 -10.71 -9.72 -16.91
CA ASN A 126 -10.97 -8.47 -17.64
C ASN A 126 -9.68 -7.82 -18.14
N LEU A 127 -8.67 -7.75 -17.29
CA LEU A 127 -7.38 -7.16 -17.65
C LEU A 127 -6.68 -7.95 -18.76
N LEU A 128 -6.71 -9.28 -18.70
CA LEU A 128 -6.15 -10.13 -19.75
C LEU A 128 -6.85 -9.90 -21.10
N THR A 129 -8.16 -9.73 -21.10
CA THR A 129 -8.93 -9.40 -22.30
C THR A 129 -8.47 -8.06 -22.89
N GLU A 130 -8.31 -7.04 -22.05
CA GLU A 130 -7.84 -5.71 -22.49
C GLU A 130 -6.41 -5.77 -23.05
N LEU A 131 -5.50 -6.49 -22.37
CA LEU A 131 -4.10 -6.60 -22.80
C LEU A 131 -3.92 -7.38 -24.11
N ASN A 132 -4.83 -8.30 -24.41
CA ASN A 132 -4.79 -9.14 -25.60
C ASN A 132 -5.61 -8.57 -26.77
N SER A 133 -6.32 -7.46 -26.56
CA SER A 133 -7.01 -6.74 -27.63
C SER A 133 -6.09 -5.68 -28.26
#